data_13b3052d456f3f5528b991ae1d8aa104
#
_entry.id   13b3052d456f3f5528b991ae1d8aa104
#
_cell.length_a   1.000
_cell.length_b   1.000
_cell.length_c   1.000
_cell.angle_alpha   90.00
_cell.angle_beta   90.00
_cell.angle_gamma   90.00
#
_symmetry.space_group_name_H-M   'P 1'
#
loop_
_entity.id
_entity.type
_entity.pdbx_description
1 polymer ?
#
loop_
_entity_poly.entity_id
_entity_poly.type
_entity_poly.pdbx_seq_one_letter_code
_entity_poly.pdbx_strand_id
1 'polypeptide(L)'
;MGRIARVVAEGLPHHITQRGNGRQVVFDDAKDRRVYLKLLRGYSEEYRLRIWAWCLMSNHVHLLAVPETCASLKRALGQTHADYARYRNAQLATCGHLWQCRYYSCPVDKTGTWRVMAYIERNPVRAGLVEIAEDYAWSSARAHVTGHDQDGFVDMRPWHEEYDAERWRDTLRFGVEEEGLRERLRQATMTGRPFGSDRFIEQLEQDSHRMLRPRTRGKKQVGQTVQLPLRIGV
;
A
#
# COMPACT_ATOMS: atom_id res chain seq x y z
N MET A 1 -8.61 12.14 -9.08
CA MET A 1 -9.69 11.12 -9.10
C MET A 1 -10.14 10.83 -7.69
N GLY A 2 -11.46 10.66 -7.46
CA GLY A 2 -11.98 10.33 -6.13
C GLY A 2 -11.63 8.89 -5.72
N ARG A 3 -11.53 8.65 -4.41
CA ARG A 3 -11.34 7.33 -3.80
C ARG A 3 -12.65 6.54 -3.89
N ILE A 4 -12.57 5.30 -4.36
CA ILE A 4 -13.70 4.36 -4.34
C ILE A 4 -13.81 3.67 -2.97
N ALA A 5 -14.96 3.03 -2.70
CA ALA A 5 -15.07 2.13 -1.56
C ALA A 5 -14.04 1.01 -1.71
N ARG A 6 -13.38 0.65 -0.59
CA ARG A 6 -12.27 -0.31 -0.61
C ARG A 6 -12.68 -1.62 -1.30
N VAL A 7 -11.83 -2.09 -2.19
CA VAL A 7 -11.90 -3.42 -2.76
C VAL A 7 -11.03 -4.31 -1.89
N VAL A 8 -11.59 -5.40 -1.39
CA VAL A 8 -10.86 -6.46 -0.69
C VAL A 8 -11.09 -7.73 -1.48
N ALA A 9 -10.03 -8.26 -2.05
CA ALA A 9 -10.01 -9.52 -2.77
C ALA A 9 -9.31 -10.57 -1.88
N GLU A 10 -10.08 -11.53 -1.40
CA GLU A 10 -9.56 -12.61 -0.54
C GLU A 10 -8.53 -13.44 -1.28
N GLY A 11 -7.48 -13.85 -0.61
CA GLY A 11 -6.39 -14.64 -1.20
C GLY A 11 -5.46 -13.87 -2.15
N LEU A 12 -5.75 -12.61 -2.48
CA LEU A 12 -4.92 -11.81 -3.37
C LEU A 12 -4.07 -10.77 -2.60
N PRO A 13 -2.84 -10.49 -3.06
CA PRO A 13 -2.00 -9.49 -2.42
C PRO A 13 -2.57 -8.08 -2.59
N HIS A 14 -2.42 -7.29 -1.54
CA HIS A 14 -2.80 -5.88 -1.51
C HIS A 14 -1.59 -5.03 -1.15
N HIS A 15 -1.33 -4.01 -1.95
CA HIS A 15 -0.44 -2.93 -1.55
C HIS A 15 -1.17 -1.99 -0.62
N ILE A 16 -0.57 -1.72 0.53
CA ILE A 16 -1.16 -0.93 1.60
C ILE A 16 -0.19 0.18 2.00
N THR A 17 -0.72 1.38 2.23
CA THR A 17 0.06 2.47 2.79
C THR A 17 -0.71 3.20 3.87
N GLN A 18 0.01 3.67 4.90
CA GLN A 18 -0.53 4.54 5.92
C GLN A 18 0.50 5.63 6.24
N ARG A 19 0.06 6.87 6.38
CA ARG A 19 0.95 8.03 6.56
C ARG A 19 0.52 8.86 7.75
N GLY A 20 1.50 9.47 8.43
CA GLY A 20 1.30 10.43 9.49
C GLY A 20 0.52 11.67 9.00
N ASN A 21 -0.33 12.20 9.87
CA ASN A 21 -1.08 13.42 9.61
C ASN A 21 -0.13 14.59 9.32
N GLY A 22 -0.43 15.42 8.33
CA GLY A 22 0.49 16.48 7.91
C GLY A 22 1.89 16.02 7.51
N ARG A 23 2.09 14.70 7.22
CA ARG A 23 3.39 14.06 6.98
C ARG A 23 4.31 14.06 8.22
N GLN A 24 3.76 14.22 9.40
CA GLN A 24 4.54 14.15 10.64
C GLN A 24 5.26 12.81 10.77
N VAL A 25 6.37 12.82 11.49
CA VAL A 25 7.09 11.62 11.89
C VAL A 25 6.18 10.79 12.81
N VAL A 26 6.09 9.50 12.55
CA VAL A 26 5.30 8.55 13.35
C VAL A 26 6.18 7.53 14.07
N PHE A 27 7.43 7.40 13.66
CA PHE A 27 8.45 6.56 14.28
C PHE A 27 9.70 7.39 14.57
N ASP A 28 9.86 7.86 15.80
CA ASP A 28 11.04 8.64 16.18
C ASP A 28 12.26 7.74 16.34
N ASP A 29 12.08 6.58 16.95
CA ASP A 29 13.19 5.68 17.29
C ASP A 29 12.91 4.21 16.94
N ALA A 30 13.85 3.34 17.31
CA ALA A 30 13.75 1.90 17.14
C ALA A 30 12.66 1.25 18.02
N LYS A 31 12.34 1.82 19.17
CA LYS A 31 11.31 1.32 20.09
C LYS A 31 9.94 1.48 19.47
N ASP A 32 9.67 2.62 18.85
CA ASP A 32 8.41 2.91 18.17
C ASP A 32 8.14 1.88 17.06
N ARG A 33 9.16 1.61 16.24
CA ARG A 33 9.05 0.63 15.16
C ARG A 33 8.81 -0.78 15.67
N ARG A 34 9.51 -1.18 16.75
CA ARG A 34 9.27 -2.49 17.40
C ARG A 34 7.87 -2.61 17.96
N VAL A 35 7.33 -1.56 18.60
CA VAL A 35 5.96 -1.55 19.11
C VAL A 35 4.96 -1.71 17.95
N TYR A 36 5.16 -0.97 16.86
CA TYR A 36 4.30 -1.08 15.68
C TYR A 36 4.34 -2.49 15.08
N LEU A 37 5.53 -3.08 14.89
CA LEU A 37 5.68 -4.44 14.35
C LEU A 37 5.04 -5.48 15.27
N LYS A 38 5.19 -5.34 16.59
CA LYS A 38 4.55 -6.25 17.56
C LYS A 38 3.02 -6.20 17.43
N LEU A 39 2.43 -5.01 17.34
CA LEU A 39 0.98 -4.84 17.14
C LEU A 39 0.54 -5.39 15.79
N LEU A 40 1.27 -5.07 14.71
CA LEU A 40 0.96 -5.55 13.37
C LEU A 40 1.01 -7.08 13.31
N ARG A 41 2.03 -7.71 13.90
CA ARG A 41 2.15 -9.17 13.97
C ARG A 41 0.97 -9.78 14.69
N GLY A 42 0.67 -9.37 15.93
CA GLY A 42 -0.40 -9.95 16.72
C GLY A 42 -1.76 -9.86 16.03
N TYR A 43 -2.10 -8.67 15.51
CA TYR A 43 -3.37 -8.51 14.80
C TYR A 43 -3.40 -9.15 13.42
N SER A 44 -2.26 -9.31 12.75
CA SER A 44 -2.19 -10.05 11.50
C SER A 44 -2.45 -11.54 11.70
N GLU A 45 -1.90 -12.14 12.76
CA GLU A 45 -2.16 -13.51 13.18
C GLU A 45 -3.64 -13.70 13.59
N GLU A 46 -4.17 -12.83 14.47
CA GLU A 46 -5.55 -12.89 14.96
C GLU A 46 -6.59 -12.79 13.84
N TYR A 47 -6.37 -11.89 12.88
CA TYR A 47 -7.33 -11.61 11.81
C TYR A 47 -6.97 -12.21 10.47
N ARG A 48 -6.03 -13.17 10.42
CA ARG A 48 -5.65 -13.91 9.22
C ARG A 48 -5.25 -13.00 8.06
N LEU A 49 -4.30 -12.10 8.33
CA LEU A 49 -3.67 -11.24 7.34
C LEU A 49 -2.23 -11.69 7.15
N ARG A 50 -1.91 -12.37 6.05
CA ARG A 50 -0.53 -12.80 5.77
C ARG A 50 0.29 -11.63 5.25
N ILE A 51 1.42 -11.35 5.88
CA ILE A 51 2.34 -10.29 5.46
C ILE A 51 3.40 -10.88 4.55
N TRP A 52 3.53 -10.35 3.33
CA TRP A 52 4.52 -10.78 2.36
C TRP A 52 5.72 -9.83 2.27
N ALA A 53 5.50 -8.55 2.45
CA ALA A 53 6.59 -7.57 2.54
C ALA A 53 6.15 -6.36 3.36
N TRP A 54 7.13 -5.66 3.94
CA TRP A 54 6.88 -4.44 4.70
C TRP A 54 8.08 -3.50 4.67
N CYS A 55 7.80 -2.21 4.88
CA CYS A 55 8.82 -1.18 5.09
C CYS A 55 8.26 -0.06 5.96
N LEU A 56 8.94 0.26 7.07
CA LEU A 56 8.59 1.33 7.99
C LEU A 56 9.50 2.54 7.77
N MET A 57 9.02 3.51 7.02
CA MET A 57 9.68 4.82 6.88
C MET A 57 9.37 5.70 8.10
N SER A 58 10.12 6.77 8.33
CA SER A 58 9.91 7.63 9.52
C SER A 58 8.48 8.16 9.68
N ASN A 59 7.78 8.44 8.60
CA ASN A 59 6.45 9.06 8.61
C ASN A 59 5.37 8.28 7.89
N HIS A 60 5.65 7.08 7.42
CA HIS A 60 4.66 6.23 6.74
C HIS A 60 5.11 4.76 6.68
N VAL A 61 4.14 3.89 6.42
CA VAL A 61 4.37 2.46 6.24
C VAL A 61 3.92 2.00 4.87
N HIS A 62 4.61 0.99 4.35
CA HIS A 62 4.23 0.21 3.19
C HIS A 62 4.13 -1.25 3.57
N LEU A 63 3.08 -1.92 3.12
CA LEU A 63 2.89 -3.36 3.30
C LEU A 63 2.45 -3.99 1.98
N LEU A 64 2.86 -5.22 1.75
CA LEU A 64 2.22 -6.15 0.83
C LEU A 64 1.65 -7.27 1.68
N ALA A 65 0.32 -7.42 1.66
CA ALA A 65 -0.35 -8.37 2.53
C ALA A 65 -1.54 -9.04 1.83
N VAL A 66 -1.82 -10.28 2.22
CA VAL A 66 -2.89 -11.11 1.66
C VAL A 66 -3.94 -11.37 2.72
N PRO A 67 -5.16 -10.83 2.55
CA PRO A 67 -6.28 -11.13 3.44
C PRO A 67 -6.85 -12.51 3.15
N GLU A 68 -7.02 -13.34 4.16
CA GLU A 68 -7.72 -14.62 4.03
C GLU A 68 -9.24 -14.48 4.07
N THR A 69 -9.72 -13.37 4.62
CA THR A 69 -11.15 -13.00 4.64
C THR A 69 -11.34 -11.54 4.29
N CYS A 70 -12.54 -11.16 3.84
CA CYS A 70 -12.87 -9.76 3.55
C CYS A 70 -12.73 -8.81 4.75
N ALA A 71 -12.76 -9.35 5.98
CA ALA A 71 -12.58 -8.59 7.22
C ALA A 71 -11.12 -8.41 7.64
N SER A 72 -10.19 -9.28 7.16
CA SER A 72 -8.80 -9.34 7.62
C SER A 72 -8.10 -7.98 7.56
N LEU A 73 -8.10 -7.33 6.40
CA LEU A 73 -7.48 -6.00 6.24
C LEU A 73 -8.06 -4.95 7.18
N LYS A 74 -9.39 -4.90 7.30
CA LYS A 74 -10.06 -3.89 8.12
C LYS A 74 -9.75 -4.09 9.60
N ARG A 75 -9.82 -5.33 10.07
CA ARG A 75 -9.60 -5.66 11.49
C ARG A 75 -8.13 -5.53 11.86
N ALA A 76 -7.23 -6.24 11.18
CA ALA A 76 -5.81 -6.23 11.51
C ALA A 76 -5.21 -4.81 11.49
N LEU A 77 -5.35 -4.11 10.36
CA LEU A 77 -4.78 -2.78 10.22
C LEU A 77 -5.54 -1.71 11.02
N GLY A 78 -6.85 -1.89 11.20
CA GLY A 78 -7.65 -0.98 12.01
C GLY A 78 -7.18 -0.97 13.46
N GLN A 79 -7.00 -2.15 14.08
CA GLN A 79 -6.52 -2.28 15.45
C GLN A 79 -5.05 -1.85 15.56
N THR A 80 -4.18 -2.34 14.67
CA THR A 80 -2.76 -1.92 14.65
C THR A 80 -2.62 -0.40 14.68
N HIS A 81 -3.30 0.30 13.79
CA HIS A 81 -3.18 1.74 13.68
C HIS A 81 -3.82 2.50 14.85
N ALA A 82 -4.93 1.99 15.40
CA ALA A 82 -5.59 2.60 16.55
C ALA A 82 -4.73 2.47 17.82
N ASP A 83 -4.21 1.28 18.10
CA ASP A 83 -3.41 1.03 19.29
C ASP A 83 -2.05 1.71 19.21
N TYR A 84 -1.45 1.70 18.03
CA TYR A 84 -0.21 2.45 17.82
C TYR A 84 -0.42 3.95 17.98
N ALA A 85 -1.53 4.51 17.51
CA ALA A 85 -1.85 5.92 17.70
C ALA A 85 -2.04 6.25 19.19
N ARG A 86 -2.71 5.37 19.96
CA ARG A 86 -2.85 5.53 21.43
C ARG A 86 -1.49 5.50 22.12
N TYR A 87 -0.64 4.54 21.77
CA TYR A 87 0.73 4.46 22.29
C TYR A 87 1.52 5.76 22.03
N ARG A 88 1.50 6.27 20.79
CA ARG A 88 2.24 7.49 20.43
C ARG A 88 1.69 8.73 21.11
N ASN A 89 0.38 8.89 21.16
CA ASN A 89 -0.25 10.03 21.82
C ASN A 89 0.08 10.04 23.32
N ALA A 90 0.08 8.88 23.97
CA ALA A 90 0.47 8.77 25.38
C ALA A 90 1.95 9.15 25.60
N GLN A 91 2.84 8.71 24.70
CA GLN A 91 4.28 9.06 24.78
C GLN A 91 4.54 10.56 24.63
N LEU A 92 3.82 11.21 23.72
CA LEU A 92 3.98 12.63 23.41
C LEU A 92 3.13 13.55 24.30
N ALA A 93 2.37 12.97 25.25
CA ALA A 93 1.39 13.70 26.06
C ALA A 93 0.45 14.57 25.20
N THR A 94 0.04 14.05 24.04
CA THR A 94 -0.83 14.72 23.07
C THR A 94 -2.12 13.96 22.83
N CYS A 95 -3.04 14.59 22.12
CA CYS A 95 -4.26 13.98 21.63
C CYS A 95 -4.45 14.33 20.13
N GLY A 96 -5.35 13.60 19.46
CA GLY A 96 -5.67 13.88 18.07
C GLY A 96 -5.25 12.77 17.11
N HIS A 97 -5.26 13.10 15.82
CA HIS A 97 -5.02 12.12 14.77
C HIS A 97 -3.53 11.95 14.46
N LEU A 98 -2.95 10.81 14.83
CA LEU A 98 -1.60 10.43 14.40
C LEU A 98 -1.56 10.20 12.89
N TRP A 99 -2.58 9.52 12.36
CA TRP A 99 -2.65 9.13 10.95
C TRP A 99 -3.47 10.12 10.13
N GLN A 100 -3.05 10.38 8.89
CA GLN A 100 -3.69 11.33 7.98
C GLN A 100 -5.16 10.99 7.70
N CYS A 101 -5.46 9.70 7.55
CA CYS A 101 -6.79 9.15 7.29
C CYS A 101 -6.78 7.64 7.53
N ARG A 102 -7.83 6.94 7.10
CA ARG A 102 -7.80 5.48 7.00
C ARG A 102 -6.72 5.05 5.99
N TYR A 103 -6.02 3.94 6.24
CA TYR A 103 -5.03 3.41 5.32
C TYR A 103 -5.57 3.31 3.88
N TYR A 104 -4.67 3.45 2.92
CA TYR A 104 -4.94 3.22 1.52
C TYR A 104 -4.57 1.79 1.16
N SER A 105 -5.30 1.17 0.23
CA SER A 105 -4.97 -0.16 -0.27
C SER A 105 -5.52 -0.37 -1.67
N CYS A 106 -4.82 -1.20 -2.46
CA CYS A 106 -5.31 -1.71 -3.73
C CYS A 106 -4.93 -3.18 -3.88
N PRO A 107 -5.81 -4.04 -4.43
CA PRO A 107 -5.44 -5.38 -4.87
C PRO A 107 -4.38 -5.30 -5.98
N VAL A 108 -3.47 -6.27 -5.98
CA VAL A 108 -2.36 -6.36 -6.95
C VAL A 108 -2.45 -7.70 -7.66
N ASP A 109 -2.25 -7.74 -8.97
CA ASP A 109 -2.23 -8.99 -9.73
C ASP A 109 -0.94 -9.80 -9.49
N LYS A 110 -0.95 -11.07 -9.92
CA LYS A 110 0.21 -11.96 -9.75
C LYS A 110 1.48 -11.37 -10.38
N THR A 111 1.38 -10.81 -11.56
CA THR A 111 2.53 -10.23 -12.29
C THR A 111 3.07 -8.97 -11.61
N GLY A 112 2.19 -8.13 -11.07
CA GLY A 112 2.55 -6.91 -10.35
C GLY A 112 3.11 -7.15 -8.95
N THR A 113 2.81 -8.31 -8.34
CA THR A 113 3.15 -8.61 -6.94
C THR A 113 4.64 -8.42 -6.64
N TRP A 114 5.52 -9.02 -7.44
CA TRP A 114 6.96 -8.96 -7.22
C TRP A 114 7.53 -7.56 -7.45
N ARG A 115 7.00 -6.85 -8.43
CA ARG A 115 7.35 -5.45 -8.68
C ARG A 115 6.96 -4.56 -7.50
N VAL A 116 5.79 -4.78 -6.92
CA VAL A 116 5.31 -4.05 -5.74
C VAL A 116 6.12 -4.41 -4.51
N MET A 117 6.50 -5.69 -4.34
CA MET A 117 7.39 -6.12 -3.26
C MET A 117 8.74 -5.42 -3.34
N ALA A 118 9.41 -5.47 -4.51
CA ALA A 118 10.67 -4.75 -4.74
C ALA A 118 10.51 -3.23 -4.54
N TYR A 119 9.39 -2.65 -5.01
CA TYR A 119 9.07 -1.25 -4.76
C TYR A 119 9.01 -0.94 -3.25
N ILE A 120 8.38 -1.78 -2.45
CA ILE A 120 8.28 -1.60 -0.98
C ILE A 120 9.67 -1.65 -0.35
N GLU A 121 10.47 -2.64 -0.67
CA GLU A 121 11.77 -2.88 -0.05
C GLU A 121 12.85 -1.88 -0.50
N ARG A 122 12.72 -1.32 -1.69
CA ARG A 122 13.60 -0.25 -2.19
C ARG A 122 13.21 1.16 -1.73
N ASN A 123 12.15 1.33 -0.93
CA ASN A 123 11.76 2.66 -0.42
C ASN A 123 12.92 3.38 0.30
N PRO A 124 13.70 2.73 1.19
CA PRO A 124 14.82 3.38 1.87
C PRO A 124 15.94 3.82 0.94
N VAL A 125 16.25 3.02 -0.08
CA VAL A 125 17.25 3.37 -1.11
C VAL A 125 16.80 4.59 -1.90
N ARG A 126 15.56 4.60 -2.35
CA ARG A 126 14.98 5.77 -3.06
C ARG A 126 14.90 7.03 -2.21
N ALA A 127 14.83 6.87 -0.89
CA ALA A 127 14.84 7.99 0.05
C ALA A 127 16.26 8.43 0.44
N GLY A 128 17.31 7.77 -0.09
CA GLY A 128 18.70 8.06 0.24
C GLY A 128 19.09 7.72 1.69
N LEU A 129 18.37 6.81 2.35
CA LEU A 129 18.64 6.40 3.73
C LEU A 129 19.71 5.32 3.82
N VAL A 130 19.82 4.49 2.79
CA VAL A 130 20.81 3.41 2.64
C VAL A 130 21.15 3.27 1.16
N GLU A 131 22.32 2.69 0.85
CA GLU A 131 22.73 2.41 -0.53
C GLU A 131 22.11 1.10 -1.05
N ILE A 132 22.02 0.10 -0.19
CA ILE A 132 21.40 -1.21 -0.52
C ILE A 132 20.24 -1.52 0.43
N ALA A 133 19.20 -2.17 -0.11
CA ALA A 133 17.92 -2.33 0.58
C ALA A 133 17.99 -3.14 1.87
N GLU A 134 18.81 -4.19 1.89
CA GLU A 134 19.01 -5.07 3.05
C GLU A 134 19.69 -4.43 4.25
N ASP A 135 20.34 -3.28 4.07
CA ASP A 135 20.96 -2.52 5.16
C ASP A 135 19.95 -1.73 5.97
N TYR A 136 18.76 -1.53 5.44
CA TYR A 136 17.69 -0.87 6.17
C TYR A 136 16.98 -1.85 7.11
N ALA A 137 17.27 -1.74 8.41
CA ALA A 137 16.76 -2.67 9.43
C ALA A 137 15.22 -2.70 9.56
N TRP A 138 14.51 -1.71 9.01
CA TRP A 138 13.06 -1.57 9.16
C TRP A 138 12.31 -1.90 7.88
N SER A 139 12.72 -2.98 7.22
CA SER A 139 12.03 -3.56 6.07
C SER A 139 12.24 -5.08 6.02
N SER A 140 11.41 -5.75 5.22
CA SER A 140 11.53 -7.19 4.94
C SER A 140 12.68 -7.54 3.98
N ALA A 141 13.41 -6.56 3.43
CA ALA A 141 14.44 -6.81 2.41
C ALA A 141 15.48 -7.83 2.86
N ARG A 142 15.95 -7.74 4.11
CA ARG A 142 16.93 -8.68 4.66
C ARG A 142 16.41 -10.12 4.69
N ALA A 143 15.13 -10.32 5.06
CA ALA A 143 14.53 -11.66 5.06
C ALA A 143 14.57 -12.28 3.65
N HIS A 144 14.21 -11.53 2.63
CA HIS A 144 14.20 -12.03 1.26
C HIS A 144 15.61 -12.23 0.69
N VAL A 145 16.56 -11.32 0.92
CA VAL A 145 17.96 -11.51 0.41
C VAL A 145 18.76 -12.58 1.16
N THR A 146 18.31 -13.00 2.34
CA THR A 146 18.89 -14.14 3.07
C THR A 146 18.10 -15.44 2.86
N GLY A 147 16.91 -15.35 2.26
CA GLY A 147 16.01 -16.49 2.11
C GLY A 147 15.37 -16.96 3.41
N HIS A 148 15.51 -16.20 4.49
CA HIS A 148 15.01 -16.59 5.82
C HIS A 148 14.56 -15.38 6.63
N ASP A 149 13.34 -15.43 7.13
CA ASP A 149 12.83 -14.43 8.08
C ASP A 149 13.10 -14.91 9.52
N GLN A 150 14.09 -14.32 10.18
CA GLN A 150 14.46 -14.66 11.55
C GLN A 150 13.32 -14.38 12.56
N ASP A 151 12.50 -13.40 12.29
CA ASP A 151 11.39 -13.01 13.16
C ASP A 151 10.13 -13.85 12.93
N GLY A 152 10.06 -14.63 11.84
CA GLY A 152 8.91 -15.45 11.47
C GLY A 152 7.64 -14.63 11.23
N PHE A 153 7.78 -13.39 10.77
CA PHE A 153 6.67 -12.46 10.55
C PHE A 153 6.21 -12.42 9.09
N VAL A 154 7.13 -12.66 8.14
CA VAL A 154 6.86 -12.66 6.71
C VAL A 154 6.47 -14.06 6.26
N ASP A 155 5.36 -14.17 5.52
CA ASP A 155 5.03 -15.42 4.82
C ASP A 155 5.93 -15.57 3.59
N MET A 156 7.04 -16.28 3.75
CA MET A 156 8.07 -16.48 2.73
C MET A 156 7.67 -17.53 1.67
N ARG A 157 6.63 -18.33 1.90
CA ARG A 157 6.28 -19.46 1.02
C ARG A 157 6.09 -19.05 -0.44
N PRO A 158 5.28 -18.03 -0.79
CA PRO A 158 5.09 -17.65 -2.18
C PRO A 158 6.35 -17.07 -2.82
N TRP A 159 7.23 -16.46 -2.01
CA TRP A 159 8.50 -15.94 -2.50
C TRP A 159 9.44 -17.08 -2.87
N HIS A 160 9.55 -18.14 -2.05
CA HIS A 160 10.37 -19.32 -2.34
C HIS A 160 9.94 -20.09 -3.59
N GLU A 161 8.69 -19.97 -4.02
CA GLU A 161 8.20 -20.59 -5.25
C GLU A 161 8.72 -19.89 -6.52
N GLU A 162 9.07 -18.60 -6.45
CA GLU A 162 9.38 -17.78 -7.63
C GLU A 162 10.81 -17.22 -7.61
N TYR A 163 11.42 -17.11 -6.43
CA TYR A 163 12.73 -16.46 -6.22
C TYR A 163 13.64 -17.29 -5.31
N ASP A 164 14.93 -17.05 -5.46
CA ASP A 164 15.98 -17.33 -4.50
C ASP A 164 16.63 -16.02 -4.02
N ALA A 165 17.50 -16.16 -3.02
CA ALA A 165 18.14 -15.02 -2.37
C ALA A 165 19.02 -14.19 -3.31
N GLU A 166 19.74 -14.84 -4.23
CA GLU A 166 20.64 -14.18 -5.19
C GLU A 166 19.84 -13.38 -6.22
N ARG A 167 18.87 -14.02 -6.86
CA ARG A 167 17.99 -13.38 -7.83
C ARG A 167 17.21 -12.22 -7.23
N TRP A 168 16.80 -12.35 -5.96
CA TRP A 168 16.10 -11.25 -5.29
C TRP A 168 17.03 -10.08 -4.97
N ARG A 169 18.24 -10.36 -4.52
CA ARG A 169 19.27 -9.33 -4.30
C ARG A 169 19.55 -8.54 -5.57
N ASP A 170 19.68 -9.21 -6.70
CA ASP A 170 19.85 -8.55 -8.00
C ASP A 170 18.62 -7.71 -8.37
N THR A 171 17.42 -8.23 -8.12
CA THR A 171 16.17 -7.48 -8.31
C THR A 171 16.16 -6.19 -7.48
N LEU A 172 16.61 -6.24 -6.23
CA LEU A 172 16.70 -5.04 -5.39
C LEU A 172 17.81 -4.08 -5.79
N ARG A 173 18.92 -4.57 -6.31
CA ARG A 173 20.06 -3.73 -6.76
C ARG A 173 19.76 -3.01 -8.06
N PHE A 174 19.39 -3.74 -9.07
CA PHE A 174 19.19 -3.20 -10.41
C PHE A 174 17.82 -2.59 -10.62
N GLY A 175 16.86 -2.93 -9.77
CA GLY A 175 15.50 -2.44 -9.81
C GLY A 175 14.63 -3.17 -10.82
N VAL A 176 13.33 -3.04 -10.62
CA VAL A 176 12.29 -3.46 -11.57
C VAL A 176 11.55 -2.19 -12.01
N GLU A 177 12.31 -1.13 -12.29
CA GLU A 177 11.71 0.16 -12.63
C GLU A 177 11.27 0.16 -14.09
N GLU A 178 10.03 -0.23 -14.29
CA GLU A 178 9.27 0.14 -15.47
C GLU A 178 8.89 1.62 -15.34
N GLU A 179 9.12 2.41 -16.40
CA GLU A 179 8.77 3.82 -16.43
C GLU A 179 7.30 4.03 -16.01
N GLY A 180 7.08 4.89 -15.05
CA GLY A 180 5.75 5.20 -14.52
C GLY A 180 5.15 4.18 -13.54
N LEU A 181 5.81 3.06 -13.23
CA LEU A 181 5.32 2.07 -12.26
C LEU A 181 4.92 2.71 -10.92
N ARG A 182 5.81 3.55 -10.39
CA ARG A 182 5.60 4.24 -9.11
C ARG A 182 4.34 5.10 -9.10
N GLU A 183 4.13 5.88 -10.13
CA GLU A 183 2.97 6.79 -10.19
C GLU A 183 1.68 5.99 -10.40
N ARG A 184 1.69 4.97 -11.26
CA ARG A 184 0.54 4.07 -11.46
C ARG A 184 0.16 3.34 -10.17
N LEU A 185 1.15 2.76 -9.45
CA LEU A 185 0.92 2.08 -8.17
C LEU A 185 0.40 3.06 -7.11
N ARG A 186 1.00 4.23 -7.00
CA ARG A 186 0.56 5.27 -6.08
C ARG A 186 -0.88 5.68 -6.37
N GLN A 187 -1.21 5.94 -7.62
CA GLN A 187 -2.56 6.30 -8.03
C GLN A 187 -3.57 5.19 -7.74
N ALA A 188 -3.26 3.94 -8.07
CA ALA A 188 -4.09 2.78 -7.76
C ALA A 188 -4.36 2.68 -6.26
N THR A 189 -3.30 2.74 -5.44
CA THR A 189 -3.39 2.65 -3.99
C THR A 189 -4.22 3.79 -3.38
N MET A 190 -3.96 5.03 -3.78
CA MET A 190 -4.69 6.20 -3.27
C MET A 190 -6.17 6.21 -3.66
N THR A 191 -6.50 5.71 -4.82
CA THR A 191 -7.89 5.62 -5.29
C THR A 191 -8.60 4.36 -4.83
N GLY A 192 -7.87 3.33 -4.37
CA GLY A 192 -8.40 2.02 -3.98
C GLY A 192 -8.75 1.14 -5.18
N ARG A 193 -8.22 1.46 -6.37
CA ARG A 193 -8.45 0.69 -7.60
C ARG A 193 -7.43 -0.43 -7.74
N PRO A 194 -7.77 -1.56 -8.39
CA PRO A 194 -6.82 -2.63 -8.63
C PRO A 194 -5.59 -2.16 -9.43
N PHE A 195 -4.44 -2.74 -9.11
CA PHE A 195 -3.19 -2.57 -9.83
C PHE A 195 -2.82 -3.87 -10.53
N GLY A 196 -2.89 -3.90 -11.85
CA GLY A 196 -2.61 -5.09 -12.64
C GLY A 196 -3.10 -4.97 -14.08
N SER A 197 -3.17 -6.12 -14.76
CA SER A 197 -3.64 -6.23 -16.14
C SER A 197 -5.13 -5.94 -16.29
N ASP A 198 -5.56 -5.59 -17.50
CA ASP A 198 -6.98 -5.39 -17.80
C ASP A 198 -7.84 -6.61 -17.48
N ARG A 199 -7.32 -7.81 -17.79
CA ARG A 199 -7.98 -9.08 -17.47
C ARG A 199 -8.19 -9.26 -15.95
N PHE A 200 -7.20 -8.91 -15.16
CA PHE A 200 -7.31 -8.96 -13.70
C PHE A 200 -8.38 -7.99 -13.18
N ILE A 201 -8.41 -6.79 -13.73
CA ILE A 201 -9.42 -5.78 -13.35
C ILE A 201 -10.82 -6.25 -13.74
N GLU A 202 -11.00 -6.80 -14.95
CA GLU A 202 -12.26 -7.37 -15.42
C GLU A 202 -12.77 -8.47 -14.49
N GLN A 203 -11.88 -9.40 -14.12
CA GLN A 203 -12.25 -10.47 -13.20
C GLN A 203 -12.73 -9.91 -11.86
N LEU A 204 -12.00 -8.95 -11.27
CA LEU A 204 -12.42 -8.31 -10.02
C LEU A 204 -13.73 -7.51 -10.15
N GLU A 205 -13.99 -6.90 -11.31
CA GLU A 205 -15.26 -6.22 -11.59
C GLU A 205 -16.44 -7.21 -11.63
N GLN A 206 -16.23 -8.37 -12.25
CA GLN A 206 -17.22 -9.46 -12.28
C GLN A 206 -17.48 -10.02 -10.88
N ASP A 207 -16.42 -10.38 -10.14
CA ASP A 207 -16.54 -11.00 -8.82
C ASP A 207 -17.16 -10.05 -7.77
N SER A 208 -16.85 -8.76 -7.86
CA SER A 208 -17.35 -7.76 -6.92
C SER A 208 -18.65 -7.08 -7.35
N HIS A 209 -19.14 -7.31 -8.57
CA HIS A 209 -20.26 -6.60 -9.21
C HIS A 209 -20.10 -5.06 -9.14
N ARG A 210 -18.86 -4.57 -9.31
CA ARG A 210 -18.52 -3.16 -9.18
C ARG A 210 -17.65 -2.68 -10.33
N MET A 211 -17.90 -1.46 -10.80
CA MET A 211 -17.00 -0.78 -11.75
C MET A 211 -15.75 -0.28 -11.01
N LEU A 212 -14.59 -0.84 -11.31
CA LEU A 212 -13.32 -0.52 -10.68
C LEU A 212 -12.43 0.37 -11.55
N ARG A 213 -12.65 0.40 -12.87
CA ARG A 213 -11.95 1.28 -13.80
C ARG A 213 -12.36 2.75 -13.59
N PRO A 214 -11.46 3.71 -13.88
CA PRO A 214 -11.83 5.13 -13.90
C PRO A 214 -12.95 5.38 -14.90
N ARG A 215 -13.97 6.12 -14.51
CA ARG A 215 -14.94 6.64 -15.49
C ARG A 215 -14.22 7.62 -16.40
N THR A 216 -14.28 7.41 -17.71
CA THR A 216 -13.89 8.43 -18.68
C THR A 216 -14.74 9.67 -18.40
N ARG A 217 -14.10 10.82 -18.16
CA ARG A 217 -14.83 12.10 -18.09
C ARG A 217 -15.52 12.27 -19.44
N GLY A 218 -16.84 12.19 -19.48
CA GLY A 218 -17.61 12.60 -20.66
C GLY A 218 -17.16 14.03 -21.01
N LYS A 219 -16.90 14.29 -22.30
CA LYS A 219 -16.71 15.67 -22.79
C LYS A 219 -17.89 16.48 -22.25
N LYS A 220 -17.60 17.54 -21.47
CA LYS A 220 -18.62 18.57 -21.20
C LYS A 220 -19.11 19.02 -22.57
N GLN A 221 -20.36 18.80 -22.91
CA GLN A 221 -20.98 19.50 -24.01
C GLN A 221 -20.85 20.98 -23.67
N VAL A 222 -20.05 21.68 -24.43
CA VAL A 222 -20.03 23.15 -24.44
C VAL A 222 -21.40 23.53 -24.90
N GLY A 223 -22.23 24.03 -23.99
CA GLY A 223 -23.56 24.51 -24.31
C GLY A 223 -23.43 25.55 -25.40
N GLN A 224 -24.11 25.35 -26.52
CA GLN A 224 -24.29 26.38 -27.52
C GLN A 224 -24.97 27.57 -26.83
N THR A 225 -24.25 28.67 -26.77
CA THR A 225 -24.80 29.95 -26.33
C THR A 225 -25.86 30.36 -27.35
N VAL A 226 -27.12 30.18 -27.00
CA VAL A 226 -28.22 30.71 -27.79
C VAL A 226 -28.18 32.24 -27.64
N GLN A 227 -27.69 32.94 -28.65
CA GLN A 227 -27.86 34.38 -28.74
C GLN A 227 -29.36 34.71 -28.91
N LEU A 228 -29.94 35.27 -27.86
CA LEU A 228 -31.27 35.85 -27.94
C LEU A 228 -31.19 37.12 -28.81
N PRO A 229 -32.12 37.31 -29.79
CA PRO A 229 -32.11 38.50 -30.61
C PRO A 229 -32.49 39.73 -29.76
N LEU A 230 -31.71 40.80 -29.89
CA LEU A 230 -31.99 42.13 -29.34
C LEU A 230 -33.32 42.62 -29.91
N ARG A 231 -34.35 42.78 -29.10
CA ARG A 231 -35.53 43.57 -29.48
C ARG A 231 -35.17 45.04 -29.40
N ILE A 232 -35.06 45.67 -30.56
CA ILE A 232 -35.04 47.13 -30.67
C ILE A 232 -36.48 47.58 -30.55
N GLY A 233 -36.83 48.25 -29.47
CA GLY A 233 -38.09 48.92 -29.28
C GLY A 233 -38.03 50.33 -29.90
N VAL A 234 -39.07 50.65 -30.66
CA VAL A 234 -39.40 51.98 -31.17
C VAL A 234 -40.17 52.73 -30.10
#